data_487033cb316881138d6ebd355402b248
#
_entry.id   487033cb316881138d6ebd355402b248
#
_cell.length_a   1.000
_cell.length_b   1.000
_cell.length_c   1.000
_cell.angle_alpha   90.00
_cell.angle_beta   90.00
_cell.angle_gamma   90.00
#
_symmetry.space_group_name_H-M   'P 1'
#
loop_
_entity.id
_entity.type
_entity.pdbx_description
1 polymer ?
#
loop_
_entity_poly.entity_id
_entity_poly.type
_entity_poly.pdbx_seq_one_letter_code
_entity_poly.pdbx_strand_id
1 'polypeptide(L)'
;MIDFVTKFTEIIYELGVKVKVLCIDREFYTHAVMGYLQSAKIPFIVPVKVQGKQMKELLRVKKSCCFEYVMSPQGKEPLNLNIVVCVNYLKGKKDKNGLEIHAFSVGGFTDPKKVSKMYERRFSIESSYRIRNTSKPRTSSKKPEVRYLYTIISFLIQNQWVTLQWKYFVKRQTGPKIVDEDKFRFDAFKMISWSYLKRLFRIPDGVVTLSNITYD
;
A
#
# COMPACT_ATOMS: atom_id res chain seq x y z
N MET A 1 -17.05 2.92 7.79
CA MET A 1 -15.58 3.09 7.71
C MET A 1 -14.89 2.57 8.97
N ILE A 2 -15.34 2.96 10.17
CA ILE A 2 -14.81 2.43 11.43
C ILE A 2 -14.99 0.90 11.50
N ASP A 3 -16.16 0.37 11.20
CA ASP A 3 -16.46 -1.07 11.23
C ASP A 3 -15.48 -1.89 10.37
N PHE A 4 -15.08 -1.31 9.22
CA PHE A 4 -14.07 -1.93 8.36
C PHE A 4 -12.71 -2.00 9.06
N VAL A 5 -12.26 -0.90 9.69
CA VAL A 5 -10.96 -0.86 10.38
C VAL A 5 -10.97 -1.81 11.58
N THR A 6 -12.05 -1.80 12.36
CA THR A 6 -12.21 -2.69 13.52
C THR A 6 -12.14 -4.16 13.09
N LYS A 7 -12.98 -4.57 12.14
CA LYS A 7 -12.99 -5.96 11.66
C LYS A 7 -11.65 -6.37 11.04
N PHE A 8 -11.00 -5.46 10.31
CA PHE A 8 -9.68 -5.72 9.71
C PHE A 8 -8.61 -5.96 10.78
N THR A 9 -8.59 -5.15 11.84
CA THR A 9 -7.63 -5.31 12.93
C THR A 9 -7.91 -6.57 13.77
N GLU A 10 -9.17 -6.93 13.99
CA GLU A 10 -9.56 -8.20 14.64
C GLU A 10 -9.01 -9.40 13.88
N ILE A 11 -9.24 -9.47 12.55
CA ILE A 11 -8.71 -10.55 11.71
C ILE A 11 -7.17 -10.63 11.78
N ILE A 12 -6.47 -9.49 11.78
CA ILE A 12 -5.01 -9.46 11.89
C ILE A 12 -4.55 -10.06 13.22
N TYR A 13 -5.24 -9.74 14.32
CA TYR A 13 -4.93 -10.28 15.64
C TYR A 13 -5.26 -11.78 15.74
N GLU A 14 -6.39 -12.21 15.20
CA GLU A 14 -6.76 -13.64 15.12
C GLU A 14 -5.72 -14.47 14.35
N LEU A 15 -5.12 -13.89 13.33
CA LEU A 15 -4.01 -14.50 12.57
C LEU A 15 -2.67 -14.51 13.33
N GLY A 16 -2.62 -13.99 14.56
CA GLY A 16 -1.41 -13.90 15.37
C GLY A 16 -0.36 -12.90 14.83
N VAL A 17 -0.75 -11.97 13.95
CA VAL A 17 0.17 -11.00 13.37
C VAL A 17 0.41 -9.85 14.33
N LYS A 18 1.67 -9.64 14.70
CA LYS A 18 2.08 -8.49 15.52
C LYS A 18 2.16 -7.22 14.66
N VAL A 19 1.23 -6.31 14.84
CA VAL A 19 1.21 -5.01 14.13
C VAL A 19 2.30 -4.11 14.68
N LYS A 20 3.28 -3.77 13.85
CA LYS A 20 4.33 -2.77 14.17
C LYS A 20 3.86 -1.35 13.91
N VAL A 21 3.10 -1.15 12.85
CA VAL A 21 2.48 0.12 12.47
C VAL A 21 1.39 -0.15 11.45
N LEU A 22 0.26 0.52 11.61
CA LEU A 22 -0.84 0.53 10.65
C LEU A 22 -0.77 1.83 9.83
N CYS A 23 -0.39 1.72 8.56
CA CYS A 23 -0.39 2.84 7.61
C CYS A 23 -1.67 2.78 6.78
N ILE A 24 -2.58 3.72 6.98
CA ILE A 24 -3.85 3.79 6.26
C ILE A 24 -3.98 5.11 5.49
N ASP A 25 -4.92 5.15 4.56
CA ASP A 25 -5.08 6.30 3.69
C ASP A 25 -5.74 7.49 4.39
N ARG A 26 -5.58 8.68 3.81
CA ARG A 26 -6.15 9.95 4.29
C ARG A 26 -7.66 9.88 4.49
N GLU A 27 -8.37 9.08 3.70
CA GLU A 27 -9.82 8.94 3.85
C GLU A 27 -10.23 8.41 5.22
N PHE A 28 -9.36 7.65 5.89
CA PHE A 28 -9.57 7.16 7.24
C PHE A 28 -9.28 8.18 8.35
N TYR A 29 -8.83 9.40 8.02
CA TYR A 29 -8.62 10.45 9.00
C TYR A 29 -9.98 11.01 9.49
N THR A 30 -10.63 10.27 10.34
CA THR A 30 -11.92 10.61 10.96
C THR A 30 -11.85 10.46 12.47
N HIS A 31 -12.66 11.21 13.20
CA HIS A 31 -12.70 11.17 14.66
C HIS A 31 -12.91 9.74 15.20
N ALA A 32 -13.88 9.01 14.63
CA ALA A 32 -14.19 7.63 15.08
C ALA A 32 -13.01 6.66 14.87
N VAL A 33 -12.32 6.74 13.72
CA VAL A 33 -11.18 5.86 13.43
C VAL A 33 -9.98 6.24 14.30
N MET A 34 -9.68 7.54 14.45
CA MET A 34 -8.58 7.98 15.30
C MET A 34 -8.78 7.59 16.76
N GLY A 35 -10.00 7.78 17.29
CA GLY A 35 -10.36 7.38 18.65
C GLY A 35 -10.24 5.88 18.86
N TYR A 36 -10.70 5.07 17.92
CA TYR A 36 -10.55 3.62 17.97
C TYR A 36 -9.07 3.18 17.99
N LEU A 37 -8.25 3.71 17.09
CA LEU A 37 -6.83 3.34 17.01
C LEU A 37 -6.07 3.69 18.29
N GLN A 38 -6.41 4.83 18.92
CA GLN A 38 -5.83 5.23 20.22
C GLN A 38 -6.29 4.33 21.36
N SER A 39 -7.60 4.08 21.48
CA SER A 39 -8.17 3.22 22.54
C SER A 39 -7.65 1.78 22.45
N ALA A 40 -7.51 1.26 21.23
CA ALA A 40 -6.96 -0.06 20.98
C ALA A 40 -5.41 -0.11 21.07
N LYS A 41 -4.75 1.04 21.33
CA LYS A 41 -3.28 1.17 21.41
C LYS A 41 -2.56 0.62 20.19
N ILE A 42 -3.16 0.73 19.02
CA ILE A 42 -2.56 0.29 17.74
C ILE A 42 -1.60 1.39 17.26
N PRO A 43 -0.32 1.11 17.01
CA PRO A 43 0.59 2.08 16.41
C PRO A 43 0.13 2.40 14.98
N PHE A 44 -0.06 3.69 14.65
CA PHE A 44 -0.59 4.08 13.34
C PHE A 44 0.09 5.31 12.75
N ILE A 45 -0.02 5.45 11.43
CA ILE A 45 0.34 6.64 10.65
C ILE A 45 -0.78 6.89 9.64
N VAL A 46 -1.45 8.04 9.75
CA VAL A 46 -2.57 8.44 8.89
C VAL A 46 -2.34 9.85 8.38
N PRO A 47 -2.33 10.12 7.06
CA PRO A 47 -2.22 11.47 6.55
C PRO A 47 -3.38 12.34 7.01
N VAL A 48 -3.06 13.55 7.43
CA VAL A 48 -4.04 14.52 7.93
C VAL A 48 -4.85 15.09 6.76
N LYS A 49 -6.18 15.21 6.94
CA LYS A 49 -7.01 16.05 6.08
C LYS A 49 -6.86 17.50 6.51
N VAL A 50 -6.29 18.33 5.63
CA VAL A 50 -6.08 19.76 5.89
C VAL A 50 -7.40 20.50 5.75
N GLN A 51 -8.17 20.54 6.82
CA GLN A 51 -9.47 21.20 6.88
C GLN A 51 -9.47 22.30 7.98
N GLY A 52 -10.16 23.40 7.70
CA GLY A 52 -10.27 24.53 8.64
C GLY A 52 -9.04 25.46 8.65
N LYS A 53 -9.22 26.65 9.23
CA LYS A 53 -8.18 27.70 9.33
C LYS A 53 -7.05 27.27 10.24
N GLN A 54 -7.37 26.72 11.40
CA GLN A 54 -6.39 26.29 12.41
C GLN A 54 -5.37 25.29 11.85
N MET A 55 -5.82 24.22 11.19
CA MET A 55 -4.91 23.23 10.61
C MET A 55 -4.05 23.82 9.49
N LYS A 56 -4.61 24.70 8.67
CA LYS A 56 -3.86 25.39 7.62
C LYS A 56 -2.77 26.30 8.18
N GLU A 57 -3.01 26.94 9.31
CA GLU A 57 -2.02 27.79 10.01
C GLU A 57 -0.91 26.95 10.66
N LEU A 58 -1.28 25.87 11.34
CA LEU A 58 -0.33 24.93 11.95
C LEU A 58 0.62 24.30 10.93
N LEU A 59 0.18 24.15 9.69
CA LEU A 59 1.01 23.57 8.61
C LEU A 59 1.86 24.62 7.86
N ARG A 60 1.83 25.90 8.23
CA ARG A 60 2.72 26.95 7.69
C ARG A 60 4.12 26.89 8.29
N VAL A 61 4.69 25.71 8.37
CA VAL A 61 6.02 25.47 8.93
C VAL A 61 7.07 25.34 7.84
N LYS A 62 8.31 25.77 8.15
CA LYS A 62 9.46 25.66 7.25
C LYS A 62 10.38 24.49 7.62
N LYS A 63 10.16 23.88 8.77
CA LYS A 63 10.96 22.75 9.28
C LYS A 63 10.04 21.65 9.77
N SER A 64 10.49 20.41 9.64
CA SER A 64 9.78 19.27 10.19
C SER A 64 9.61 19.39 11.70
N CYS A 65 8.43 19.14 12.21
CA CYS A 65 8.08 19.30 13.62
C CYS A 65 7.01 18.29 14.04
N CYS A 66 6.77 18.24 15.34
CA CYS A 66 5.71 17.47 15.95
C CYS A 66 4.92 18.39 16.89
N PHE A 67 3.61 18.30 16.93
CA PHE A 67 2.74 19.04 17.83
C PHE A 67 1.47 18.27 18.19
N GLU A 68 0.86 18.64 19.28
CA GLU A 68 -0.44 18.12 19.68
C GLU A 68 -1.57 18.93 19.01
N TYR A 69 -2.58 18.25 18.56
CA TYR A 69 -3.76 18.82 17.93
C TYR A 69 -5.01 18.23 18.53
N VAL A 70 -5.97 19.09 18.88
CA VAL A 70 -7.27 18.68 19.41
C VAL A 70 -8.28 18.62 18.28
N MET A 71 -8.72 17.42 17.93
CA MET A 71 -9.82 17.23 17.00
C MET A 71 -11.15 17.28 17.75
N SER A 72 -11.90 18.38 17.57
CA SER A 72 -13.19 18.62 18.25
C SER A 72 -14.31 18.84 17.23
N PRO A 73 -14.83 17.77 16.61
CA PRO A 73 -16.00 17.92 15.75
C PRO A 73 -17.26 18.19 16.60
N GLN A 74 -18.19 18.96 16.04
CA GLN A 74 -19.43 19.31 16.74
C GLN A 74 -20.17 18.08 17.25
N GLY A 75 -20.59 18.12 18.52
CA GLY A 75 -21.34 17.02 19.17
C GLY A 75 -20.51 15.77 19.53
N LYS A 76 -19.18 15.88 19.55
CA LYS A 76 -18.28 14.79 19.96
C LYS A 76 -17.27 15.27 20.99
N GLU A 77 -16.81 14.35 21.82
CA GLU A 77 -15.74 14.65 22.77
C GLU A 77 -14.43 15.02 22.04
N PRO A 78 -13.66 15.97 22.59
CA PRO A 78 -12.37 16.33 22.04
C PRO A 78 -11.40 15.14 22.04
N LEU A 79 -10.67 14.97 20.94
CA LEU A 79 -9.67 13.90 20.77
C LEU A 79 -8.29 14.51 20.57
N ASN A 80 -7.37 14.23 21.49
CA ASN A 80 -5.98 14.68 21.39
C ASN A 80 -5.20 13.80 20.43
N LEU A 81 -4.61 14.39 19.38
CA LEU A 81 -3.84 13.72 18.35
C LEU A 81 -2.42 14.28 18.31
N ASN A 82 -1.45 13.40 18.15
CA ASN A 82 -0.09 13.81 17.80
C ASN A 82 0.02 13.95 16.29
N ILE A 83 0.41 15.13 15.82
CA ILE A 83 0.63 15.44 14.42
C ILE A 83 2.13 15.60 14.16
N VAL A 84 2.64 14.83 13.22
CA VAL A 84 4.00 14.94 12.73
C VAL A 84 3.98 15.58 11.35
N VAL A 85 4.71 16.67 11.19
CA VAL A 85 4.86 17.35 9.90
C VAL A 85 6.25 17.09 9.34
N CYS A 86 6.27 16.55 8.15
CA CYS A 86 7.49 16.29 7.38
C CYS A 86 7.60 17.35 6.29
N VAL A 87 8.69 18.11 6.29
CA VAL A 87 9.00 19.14 5.29
C VAL A 87 10.16 18.65 4.43
N ASN A 88 9.91 18.51 3.15
CA ASN A 88 10.91 18.15 2.14
C ASN A 88 11.17 19.34 1.22
N TYR A 89 12.46 19.59 0.90
CA TYR A 89 12.86 20.59 -0.08
C TYR A 89 13.11 19.92 -1.42
N LEU A 90 12.35 20.28 -2.44
CA LEU A 90 12.55 19.75 -3.79
C LEU A 90 13.81 20.39 -4.40
N LYS A 91 14.76 19.55 -4.78
CA LYS A 91 16.02 20.02 -5.41
C LYS A 91 15.72 20.84 -6.68
N GLY A 92 16.37 22.00 -6.80
CA GLY A 92 16.27 22.89 -7.96
C GLY A 92 15.14 23.92 -7.90
N LYS A 93 14.26 23.89 -6.90
CA LYS A 93 13.26 24.93 -6.67
C LYS A 93 13.66 25.80 -5.50
N LYS A 94 13.93 27.09 -5.75
CA LYS A 94 14.38 28.06 -4.74
C LYS A 94 13.24 28.87 -4.11
N ASP A 95 12.02 28.70 -4.56
CA ASP A 95 10.85 29.45 -4.14
C ASP A 95 9.94 28.68 -3.18
N LYS A 96 8.85 29.33 -2.74
CA LYS A 96 7.85 28.73 -1.85
C LYS A 96 7.20 27.46 -2.41
N ASN A 97 7.24 27.26 -3.73
CA ASN A 97 6.70 26.09 -4.42
C ASN A 97 7.66 24.89 -4.36
N GLY A 98 8.88 25.07 -3.85
CA GLY A 98 9.85 24.01 -3.61
C GLY A 98 9.68 23.25 -2.29
N LEU A 99 8.71 23.65 -1.45
CA LEU A 99 8.41 22.98 -0.18
C LEU A 99 7.28 21.98 -0.36
N GLU A 100 7.57 20.73 -0.10
CA GLU A 100 6.59 19.68 -0.01
C GLU A 100 6.33 19.35 1.48
N ILE A 101 5.10 19.57 1.93
CA ILE A 101 4.70 19.40 3.32
C ILE A 101 3.72 18.24 3.43
N HIS A 102 4.08 17.23 4.19
CA HIS A 102 3.24 16.10 4.53
C HIS A 102 2.94 16.10 6.04
N ALA A 103 1.68 16.07 6.41
CA ALA A 103 1.27 15.97 7.80
C ALA A 103 0.60 14.63 8.07
N PHE A 104 1.00 14.00 9.17
CA PHE A 104 0.50 12.69 9.60
C PHE A 104 0.02 12.74 11.04
N SER A 105 -1.16 12.18 11.30
CA SER A 105 -1.57 11.82 12.65
C SER A 105 -0.92 10.49 13.00
N VAL A 106 -0.29 10.41 14.16
CA VAL A 106 0.53 9.26 14.55
C VAL A 106 0.19 8.75 15.93
N GLY A 107 0.29 7.45 16.11
CA GLY A 107 0.23 6.76 17.40
C GLY A 107 1.57 6.07 17.67
N GLY A 108 2.29 6.54 18.71
CA GLY A 108 3.55 5.92 19.15
C GLY A 108 4.82 6.35 18.40
N PHE A 109 4.77 7.43 17.61
CA PHE A 109 5.90 7.95 16.86
C PHE A 109 6.01 9.48 16.99
N THR A 110 7.24 10.01 16.99
CA THR A 110 7.52 11.45 17.09
C THR A 110 8.58 11.95 16.10
N ASP A 111 9.39 11.04 15.52
CA ASP A 111 10.44 11.40 14.57
C ASP A 111 9.89 11.56 13.15
N PRO A 112 9.91 12.78 12.56
CA PRO A 112 9.38 13.04 11.23
C PRO A 112 10.06 12.21 10.13
N LYS A 113 11.37 12.01 10.19
CA LYS A 113 12.11 11.22 9.18
C LYS A 113 11.69 9.76 9.21
N LYS A 114 11.51 9.21 10.41
CA LYS A 114 11.07 7.82 10.59
C LYS A 114 9.63 7.65 10.11
N VAL A 115 8.74 8.58 10.44
CA VAL A 115 7.33 8.56 10.02
C VAL A 115 7.23 8.62 8.50
N SER A 116 7.90 9.57 7.83
CA SER A 116 7.93 9.67 6.37
C SER A 116 8.38 8.37 5.71
N LYS A 117 9.54 7.84 6.14
CA LYS A 117 10.09 6.60 5.59
C LYS A 117 9.18 5.38 5.82
N MET A 118 8.48 5.33 6.96
CA MET A 118 7.53 4.24 7.24
C MET A 118 6.30 4.36 6.36
N TYR A 119 5.78 5.57 6.16
CA TYR A 119 4.61 5.80 5.32
C TYR A 119 4.90 5.61 3.82
N GLU A 120 6.08 5.99 3.35
CA GLU A 120 6.53 5.75 1.97
C GLU A 120 6.44 4.27 1.56
N ARG A 121 6.66 3.34 2.51
CA ARG A 121 6.50 1.91 2.24
C ARG A 121 5.08 1.52 1.82
N ARG A 122 4.07 2.33 2.13
CA ARG A 122 2.69 2.13 1.66
C ARG A 122 2.60 2.17 0.12
N PHE A 123 3.45 2.95 -0.54
CA PHE A 123 3.47 3.00 -2.01
C PHE A 123 3.82 1.65 -2.66
N SER A 124 4.44 0.74 -1.92
CA SER A 124 4.65 -0.64 -2.41
C SER A 124 3.33 -1.37 -2.70
N ILE A 125 2.25 -1.01 -2.02
CA ILE A 125 0.90 -1.55 -2.27
C ILE A 125 0.42 -1.16 -3.67
N GLU A 126 0.61 0.10 -4.06
CA GLU A 126 0.21 0.59 -5.39
C GLU A 126 1.02 -0.08 -6.51
N SER A 127 2.33 -0.24 -6.29
CA SER A 127 3.20 -0.99 -7.19
C SER A 127 2.78 -2.46 -7.28
N SER A 128 2.43 -3.08 -6.15
CA SER A 128 1.90 -4.43 -6.09
C SER A 128 0.60 -4.58 -6.90
N TYR A 129 -0.34 -3.64 -6.75
CA TYR A 129 -1.57 -3.63 -7.57
C TYR A 129 -1.30 -3.48 -9.06
N ARG A 130 -0.32 -2.66 -9.44
CA ARG A 130 0.08 -2.49 -10.83
C ARG A 130 0.61 -3.80 -11.41
N ILE A 131 1.54 -4.46 -10.72
CA ILE A 131 2.09 -5.76 -11.10
C ILE A 131 0.98 -6.80 -11.20
N ARG A 132 0.12 -6.91 -10.18
CA ARG A 132 -1.02 -7.83 -10.18
C ARG A 132 -1.91 -7.62 -11.41
N ASN A 133 -2.21 -6.38 -11.77
CA ASN A 133 -3.08 -6.08 -12.91
C ASN A 133 -2.49 -6.56 -14.25
N THR A 134 -1.16 -6.71 -14.36
CA THR A 134 -0.52 -7.27 -15.56
C THR A 134 -0.66 -8.79 -15.68
N SER A 135 -1.00 -9.49 -14.59
CA SER A 135 -1.26 -10.93 -14.55
C SER A 135 -2.74 -11.29 -14.41
N LYS A 136 -3.60 -10.30 -14.15
CA LYS A 136 -5.03 -10.53 -14.02
C LYS A 136 -5.64 -10.89 -15.37
N PRO A 137 -6.31 -12.07 -15.49
CA PRO A 137 -7.00 -12.43 -16.72
C PRO A 137 -8.07 -11.39 -17.08
N ARG A 138 -8.18 -11.09 -18.36
CA ARG A 138 -9.27 -10.24 -18.87
C ARG A 138 -10.55 -11.07 -18.96
N THR A 139 -11.68 -10.50 -18.62
CA THR A 139 -12.98 -11.16 -18.68
C THR A 139 -14.08 -10.15 -19.02
N SER A 140 -14.98 -10.56 -19.86
CA SER A 140 -16.24 -9.86 -20.13
C SER A 140 -17.33 -10.20 -19.11
N SER A 141 -17.12 -11.21 -18.27
CA SER A 141 -18.07 -11.61 -17.24
C SER A 141 -18.41 -10.46 -16.30
N LYS A 142 -19.72 -10.23 -16.09
CA LYS A 142 -20.23 -9.28 -15.08
C LYS A 142 -20.41 -9.92 -13.71
N LYS A 143 -20.23 -11.25 -13.58
CA LYS A 143 -20.39 -11.98 -12.32
C LYS A 143 -19.25 -11.63 -11.35
N PRO A 144 -19.59 -11.13 -10.13
CA PRO A 144 -18.57 -10.74 -9.14
C PRO A 144 -17.65 -11.90 -8.75
N GLU A 145 -18.18 -13.12 -8.67
CA GLU A 145 -17.44 -14.33 -8.26
C GLU A 145 -16.31 -14.64 -9.25
N VAL A 146 -16.59 -14.53 -10.56
CA VAL A 146 -15.59 -14.74 -11.61
C VAL A 146 -14.49 -13.69 -11.54
N ARG A 147 -14.86 -12.43 -11.34
CA ARG A 147 -13.90 -11.32 -11.18
C ARG A 147 -13.04 -11.49 -9.93
N TYR A 148 -13.67 -11.95 -8.85
CA TYR A 148 -12.98 -12.23 -7.59
C TYR A 148 -11.99 -13.40 -7.75
N LEU A 149 -12.41 -14.50 -8.37
CA LEU A 149 -11.55 -15.63 -8.69
C LEU A 149 -10.30 -15.20 -9.48
N TYR A 150 -10.46 -14.40 -10.54
CA TYR A 150 -9.34 -13.91 -11.34
C TYR A 150 -8.41 -12.96 -10.54
N THR A 151 -8.97 -12.23 -9.61
CA THR A 151 -8.20 -11.40 -8.69
C THR A 151 -7.35 -12.26 -7.76
N ILE A 152 -7.92 -13.32 -7.17
CA ILE A 152 -7.18 -14.27 -6.32
C ILE A 152 -6.06 -14.95 -7.11
N ILE A 153 -6.35 -15.46 -8.30
CA ILE A 153 -5.34 -16.08 -9.18
C ILE A 153 -4.19 -15.12 -9.44
N SER A 154 -4.49 -13.85 -9.72
CA SER A 154 -3.43 -12.85 -9.97
C SER A 154 -2.55 -12.59 -8.74
N PHE A 155 -3.10 -12.63 -7.54
CA PHE A 155 -2.32 -12.55 -6.30
C PHE A 155 -1.46 -13.79 -6.08
N LEU A 156 -1.97 -14.98 -6.35
CA LEU A 156 -1.19 -16.22 -6.25
C LEU A 156 0.02 -16.20 -7.18
N ILE A 157 -0.18 -15.79 -8.44
CA ILE A 157 0.89 -15.64 -9.44
C ILE A 157 1.95 -14.63 -8.95
N GLN A 158 1.51 -13.48 -8.44
CA GLN A 158 2.42 -12.47 -7.91
C GLN A 158 3.19 -12.97 -6.70
N ASN A 159 2.53 -13.64 -5.76
CA ASN A 159 3.17 -14.20 -4.57
C ASN A 159 4.21 -15.27 -4.93
N GLN A 160 3.91 -16.10 -5.92
CA GLN A 160 4.86 -17.08 -6.45
C GLN A 160 6.13 -16.40 -6.97
N TRP A 161 5.98 -15.35 -7.79
CA TRP A 161 7.10 -14.57 -8.30
C TRP A 161 7.93 -13.96 -7.18
N VAL A 162 7.29 -13.29 -6.20
CA VAL A 162 7.98 -12.71 -5.03
C VAL A 162 8.72 -13.78 -4.25
N THR A 163 8.12 -14.95 -4.03
CA THR A 163 8.77 -16.07 -3.35
C THR A 163 10.04 -16.53 -4.07
N LEU A 164 9.99 -16.65 -5.39
CA LEU A 164 11.16 -17.00 -6.20
C LEU A 164 12.24 -15.93 -6.14
N GLN A 165 11.87 -14.66 -6.18
CA GLN A 165 12.82 -13.56 -6.01
C GLN A 165 13.57 -13.66 -4.69
N TRP A 166 12.85 -13.83 -3.58
CA TRP A 166 13.45 -13.94 -2.24
C TRP A 166 14.28 -15.20 -2.08
N LYS A 167 13.95 -16.28 -2.79
CA LYS A 167 14.67 -17.55 -2.70
C LYS A 167 15.97 -17.55 -3.51
N TYR A 168 15.96 -16.94 -4.70
CA TYR A 168 17.04 -17.12 -5.67
C TYR A 168 17.77 -15.85 -6.07
N PHE A 169 17.17 -14.66 -5.88
CA PHE A 169 17.69 -13.39 -6.38
C PHE A 169 18.00 -12.37 -5.29
N VAL A 170 18.27 -12.83 -4.08
CA VAL A 170 18.73 -11.99 -2.98
C VAL A 170 20.19 -11.62 -3.20
N LYS A 171 20.52 -10.33 -3.09
CA LYS A 171 21.91 -9.85 -3.14
C LYS A 171 22.68 -10.37 -1.92
N ARG A 172 23.85 -10.95 -2.17
CA ARG A 172 24.78 -11.33 -1.11
C ARG A 172 25.48 -10.06 -0.60
N GLN A 173 25.06 -9.58 0.56
CA GLN A 173 25.64 -8.38 1.21
C GLN A 173 25.56 -8.50 2.73
N THR A 174 26.43 -7.74 3.42
CA THR A 174 26.34 -7.51 4.87
C THR A 174 25.21 -6.52 5.13
N GLY A 175 24.21 -6.90 5.95
CA GLY A 175 23.08 -6.04 6.28
C GLY A 175 21.71 -6.60 5.83
N PRO A 176 20.69 -5.74 5.72
CA PRO A 176 19.35 -6.18 5.33
C PRO A 176 19.37 -6.85 3.96
N LYS A 177 18.68 -7.98 3.85
CA LYS A 177 18.53 -8.66 2.56
C LYS A 177 17.77 -7.78 1.58
N ILE A 178 18.29 -7.62 0.37
CA ILE A 178 17.69 -6.87 -0.73
C ILE A 178 17.58 -7.79 -1.92
N VAL A 179 16.39 -7.80 -2.54
CA VAL A 179 16.17 -8.53 -3.79
C VAL A 179 16.74 -7.73 -4.97
N ASP A 180 17.37 -8.41 -5.90
CA ASP A 180 17.82 -7.84 -7.16
C ASP A 180 16.68 -7.89 -8.17
N GLU A 181 15.85 -6.84 -8.19
CA GLU A 181 14.62 -6.79 -9.00
C GLU A 181 14.90 -6.82 -10.51
N ASP A 182 16.06 -6.33 -10.94
CA ASP A 182 16.42 -6.30 -12.36
C ASP A 182 16.77 -7.69 -12.92
N LYS A 183 17.25 -8.60 -12.08
CA LYS A 183 17.64 -9.94 -12.52
C LYS A 183 16.46 -10.85 -12.81
N PHE A 184 15.32 -10.64 -12.18
CA PHE A 184 14.15 -11.49 -12.36
C PHE A 184 12.85 -10.68 -12.35
N ARG A 185 12.60 -10.00 -13.45
CA ARG A 185 11.41 -9.17 -13.65
C ARG A 185 10.16 -10.03 -13.79
N PHE A 186 9.01 -9.48 -13.44
CA PHE A 186 7.74 -10.20 -13.48
C PHE A 186 7.38 -10.71 -14.89
N ASP A 187 7.75 -9.97 -15.94
CA ASP A 187 7.53 -10.42 -17.32
C ASP A 187 8.33 -11.68 -17.67
N ALA A 188 9.60 -11.75 -17.25
CA ALA A 188 10.42 -12.96 -17.41
C ALA A 188 9.80 -14.15 -16.67
N PHE A 189 9.30 -13.93 -15.46
CA PHE A 189 8.57 -14.96 -14.71
C PHE A 189 7.33 -15.46 -15.47
N LYS A 190 6.52 -14.56 -16.03
CA LYS A 190 5.35 -14.93 -16.83
C LYS A 190 5.73 -15.78 -18.05
N MET A 191 6.78 -15.40 -18.77
CA MET A 191 7.26 -16.14 -19.94
C MET A 191 7.73 -17.57 -19.57
N ILE A 192 8.53 -17.69 -18.51
CA ILE A 192 9.01 -18.99 -18.03
C ILE A 192 7.84 -19.86 -17.58
N SER A 193 6.92 -19.29 -16.80
CA SER A 193 5.73 -20.00 -16.31
C SER A 193 4.86 -20.46 -17.46
N TRP A 194 4.65 -19.64 -18.47
CA TRP A 194 3.90 -19.99 -19.66
C TRP A 194 4.58 -21.13 -20.46
N SER A 195 5.88 -21.03 -20.68
CA SER A 195 6.64 -22.10 -21.35
C SER A 195 6.58 -23.41 -20.58
N TYR A 196 6.66 -23.37 -19.26
CA TYR A 196 6.51 -24.55 -18.40
C TYR A 196 5.12 -25.16 -18.52
N LEU A 197 4.06 -24.37 -18.47
CA LEU A 197 2.67 -24.83 -18.62
C LEU A 197 2.41 -25.42 -19.98
N LYS A 198 2.92 -24.83 -21.06
CA LYS A 198 2.85 -25.41 -22.41
C LYS A 198 3.45 -26.81 -22.45
N ARG A 199 4.62 -26.98 -21.89
CA ARG A 199 5.29 -28.31 -21.84
C ARG A 199 4.49 -29.29 -20.98
N LEU A 200 4.01 -28.87 -19.82
CA LEU A 200 3.24 -29.71 -18.90
C LEU A 200 1.94 -30.21 -19.52
N PHE A 201 1.20 -29.31 -20.17
CA PHE A 201 -0.09 -29.63 -20.80
C PHE A 201 0.01 -30.01 -22.28
N ARG A 202 1.23 -30.13 -22.82
CA ARG A 202 1.50 -30.45 -24.22
C ARG A 202 0.77 -29.52 -25.21
N ILE A 203 0.69 -28.23 -24.87
CA ILE A 203 0.06 -27.23 -25.72
C ILE A 203 0.99 -26.94 -26.91
N PRO A 204 0.55 -27.13 -28.16
CA PRO A 204 1.40 -26.89 -29.34
C PRO A 204 1.76 -25.39 -29.48
N ASP A 205 2.92 -25.11 -30.05
CA ASP A 205 3.40 -23.76 -30.35
C ASP A 205 2.80 -23.19 -31.64
N GLY A 206 1.65 -23.68 -32.09
CA GLY A 206 0.99 -23.23 -33.31
C GLY A 206 -0.01 -22.09 -33.04
N VAL A 207 -0.06 -21.16 -33.98
CA VAL A 207 -1.21 -20.23 -34.09
C VAL A 207 -2.40 -21.05 -34.57
N VAL A 208 -3.39 -21.30 -33.69
CA VAL A 208 -4.66 -21.83 -34.15
C VAL A 208 -5.37 -20.71 -34.89
N THR A 209 -5.28 -20.70 -36.20
CA THR A 209 -6.13 -19.87 -37.05
C THR A 209 -7.56 -20.42 -36.94
N LEU A 210 -8.47 -19.66 -36.35
CA LEU A 210 -9.88 -19.97 -36.19
C LEU A 210 -10.65 -19.91 -37.54
N SER A 211 -9.98 -20.07 -38.67
CA SER A 211 -10.58 -19.96 -40.01
C SER A 211 -11.54 -21.10 -40.37
N ASN A 212 -11.73 -22.10 -39.54
CA ASN A 212 -12.57 -23.29 -39.88
C ASN A 212 -13.61 -23.63 -38.80
N ILE A 213 -14.06 -22.67 -37.99
CA ILE A 213 -15.25 -22.90 -37.16
C ILE A 213 -16.46 -22.38 -37.92
N THR A 214 -17.07 -23.25 -38.73
CA THR A 214 -18.45 -23.06 -39.21
C THR A 214 -19.35 -23.38 -38.02
N TYR A 215 -20.10 -22.37 -37.58
CA TYR A 215 -21.20 -22.56 -36.64
C TYR A 215 -22.38 -23.09 -37.46
N ASP A 216 -22.69 -24.38 -37.36
CA ASP A 216 -23.98 -24.95 -37.76
C ASP A 216 -25.08 -24.63 -36.73
#